data_d3838b973a128c4bdb6cf9a0e934fac8
#
_entry.id   d3838b973a128c4bdb6cf9a0e934fac8
#
_cell.length_a   1.000
_cell.length_b   1.000
_cell.length_c   1.000
_cell.angle_alpha   90.00
_cell.angle_beta   90.00
_cell.angle_gamma   90.00
#
_symmetry.space_group_name_H-M   'P 1'
#
loop_
_entity.id
_entity.type
_entity.pdbx_description
1 polymer ?
#
loop_
_entity_poly.entity_id
_entity_poly.type
_entity_poly.pdbx_seq_one_letter_code
_entity_poly.pdbx_strand_id
1 'polypeptide(L)'
;IAEKGTAADSDAAPTDVASETPGDAQPSDEIQVLRNEISELKNEVLRARADVDNARKRAERDVEAAHKYGQERFAQQLLPMKDSIDLGLDAASTATDLEGIKEGMAMSAKMFGEFFTKLQIHPVNPQGERFDPEFHQAMMTEAANDVEPGTVLRVMQTGYLLNDRLLRPALVVVSKVDDA
;
A
#
# COMPACT_ATOMS: atom_id res chain seq x y z
N ILE A 1 -58.15 99.43 -3.83
CA ILE A 1 -59.22 99.33 -2.84
C ILE A 1 -59.13 97.90 -2.25
N ALA A 2 -58.61 97.89 -1.11
CA ALA A 2 -59.12 97.50 0.21
C ALA A 2 -59.34 96.00 0.32
N GLU A 3 -58.91 95.40 1.26
CA GLU A 3 -58.72 95.37 2.73
C GLU A 3 -58.85 93.92 3.16
N LYS A 4 -57.84 93.50 3.93
CA LYS A 4 -57.93 93.19 5.35
C LYS A 4 -58.65 91.90 5.78
N GLY A 5 -57.94 91.22 6.60
CA GLY A 5 -58.38 90.52 7.82
C GLY A 5 -57.68 89.21 8.10
N THR A 6 -56.64 89.31 8.84
CA THR A 6 -56.36 88.87 10.27
C THR A 6 -56.79 87.43 10.62
N ALA A 7 -55.78 86.75 11.07
CA ALA A 7 -55.50 86.26 12.40
C ALA A 7 -55.86 84.80 12.75
N ALA A 8 -54.79 84.13 13.17
CA ALA A 8 -54.70 83.30 14.41
C ALA A 8 -55.17 81.81 14.28
N ASP A 9 -54.32 80.98 14.46
CA ASP A 9 -53.79 80.32 15.68
C ASP A 9 -54.06 78.80 15.72
N SER A 10 -53.13 78.16 16.28
CA SER A 10 -53.11 76.86 16.95
C SER A 10 -52.94 75.61 16.09
N ASP A 11 -51.71 75.18 16.07
CA ASP A 11 -51.20 74.06 16.92
C ASP A 11 -51.74 72.68 16.53
N ALA A 12 -50.89 71.85 16.08
CA ALA A 12 -50.69 70.47 16.40
C ALA A 12 -50.03 69.70 15.21
N ALA A 13 -48.73 69.44 15.35
CA ALA A 13 -48.09 68.45 14.56
C ALA A 13 -48.57 67.04 14.92
N PRO A 14 -48.74 66.12 14.00
CA PRO A 14 -48.55 64.72 14.23
C PRO A 14 -47.16 64.25 13.76
N THR A 15 -46.42 63.75 14.66
CA THR A 15 -45.24 62.92 14.49
C THR A 15 -45.52 61.83 13.47
N ASP A 16 -44.89 61.96 12.32
CA ASP A 16 -44.80 60.90 11.29
C ASP A 16 -43.76 59.87 11.78
N VAL A 17 -44.22 58.77 12.38
CA VAL A 17 -43.41 57.60 12.67
C VAL A 17 -43.23 56.90 11.36
N ALA A 18 -42.08 57.15 10.70
CA ALA A 18 -41.63 56.34 9.58
C ALA A 18 -41.48 54.89 10.05
N SER A 19 -42.46 54.08 9.72
CA SER A 19 -42.38 52.64 9.71
C SER A 19 -41.40 52.21 8.66
N GLU A 20 -40.16 51.96 9.04
CA GLU A 20 -39.22 51.21 8.19
C GLU A 20 -39.73 49.77 8.09
N THR A 21 -40.45 49.48 7.03
CA THR A 21 -40.73 48.14 6.58
C THR A 21 -39.39 47.53 6.12
N PRO A 22 -39.00 46.34 6.60
CA PRO A 22 -37.84 45.64 6.09
C PRO A 22 -38.10 45.37 4.59
N GLY A 23 -37.12 45.79 3.77
CA GLY A 23 -37.21 45.74 2.32
C GLY A 23 -37.70 44.40 1.78
N ASP A 24 -38.79 44.45 1.04
CA ASP A 24 -39.22 43.47 0.05
C ASP A 24 -38.06 43.33 -0.98
N ALA A 25 -37.14 42.41 -0.75
CA ALA A 25 -36.26 41.95 -1.82
C ALA A 25 -37.16 41.40 -2.92
N GLN A 26 -37.16 42.08 -4.07
CA GLN A 26 -38.03 41.69 -5.20
C GLN A 26 -37.73 40.25 -5.60
N PRO A 27 -38.69 39.41 -5.92
CA PRO A 27 -38.47 38.01 -6.34
C PRO A 27 -37.49 37.85 -7.50
N SER A 28 -37.26 38.92 -8.27
CA SER A 28 -36.26 39.01 -9.34
C SER A 28 -34.82 38.95 -8.83
N ASP A 29 -34.52 39.52 -7.68
CA ASP A 29 -33.18 39.61 -7.11
C ASP A 29 -32.76 38.26 -6.50
N GLU A 30 -33.68 37.60 -5.84
CA GLU A 30 -33.44 36.23 -5.33
C GLU A 30 -33.20 35.22 -6.46
N ILE A 31 -33.97 35.32 -7.55
CA ILE A 31 -33.78 34.49 -8.74
C ILE A 31 -32.39 34.74 -9.36
N GLN A 32 -31.95 35.99 -9.40
CA GLN A 32 -30.62 36.31 -9.93
C GLN A 32 -29.49 35.78 -9.06
N VAL A 33 -29.61 35.88 -7.71
CA VAL A 33 -28.65 35.30 -6.78
C VAL A 33 -28.57 33.80 -6.96
N LEU A 34 -29.69 33.08 -6.98
CA LEU A 34 -29.73 31.63 -7.17
C LEU A 34 -29.14 31.20 -8.54
N ARG A 35 -29.36 31.98 -9.62
CA ARG A 35 -28.73 31.69 -10.90
C ARG A 35 -27.21 31.83 -10.87
N ASN A 36 -26.71 32.82 -10.16
CA ASN A 36 -25.28 33.02 -10.00
C ASN A 36 -24.67 31.86 -9.19
N GLU A 37 -25.31 31.46 -8.10
CA GLU A 37 -24.86 30.32 -7.27
C GLU A 37 -24.87 29.00 -8.06
N ILE A 38 -25.92 28.74 -8.86
CA ILE A 38 -25.98 27.59 -9.77
C ILE A 38 -24.84 27.63 -10.78
N SER A 39 -24.50 28.80 -11.29
CA SER A 39 -23.38 28.96 -12.24
C SER A 39 -22.04 28.67 -11.59
N GLU A 40 -21.83 29.18 -10.38
CA GLU A 40 -20.60 28.93 -9.60
C GLU A 40 -20.46 27.44 -9.27
N LEU A 41 -21.51 26.81 -8.74
CA LEU A 41 -21.53 25.39 -8.45
C LEU A 41 -21.28 24.51 -9.71
N LYS A 42 -21.85 24.89 -10.84
CA LYS A 42 -21.57 24.20 -12.11
C LYS A 42 -20.10 24.30 -12.51
N ASN A 43 -19.49 25.46 -12.34
CA ASN A 43 -18.07 25.67 -12.63
C ASN A 43 -17.20 24.88 -11.66
N GLU A 44 -17.57 24.81 -10.38
CA GLU A 44 -16.88 24.00 -9.38
C GLU A 44 -16.95 22.50 -9.71
N VAL A 45 -18.13 22.00 -10.07
CA VAL A 45 -18.31 20.61 -10.50
C VAL A 45 -17.48 20.29 -11.75
N LEU A 46 -17.40 21.22 -12.72
CA LEU A 46 -16.57 21.03 -13.91
C LEU A 46 -15.08 20.95 -13.55
N ARG A 47 -14.60 21.83 -12.66
CA ARG A 47 -13.22 21.78 -12.17
C ARG A 47 -12.94 20.47 -11.43
N ALA A 48 -13.82 20.10 -10.49
CA ALA A 48 -13.68 18.86 -9.75
C ALA A 48 -13.65 17.62 -10.66
N ARG A 49 -14.48 17.59 -11.71
CA ARG A 49 -14.43 16.51 -12.73
C ARG A 49 -13.10 16.48 -13.47
N ALA A 50 -12.60 17.65 -13.89
CA ALA A 50 -11.30 17.72 -14.57
C ALA A 50 -10.15 17.25 -13.66
N ASP A 51 -10.20 17.59 -12.36
CA ASP A 51 -9.21 17.14 -11.39
C ASP A 51 -9.27 15.63 -11.17
N VAL A 52 -10.47 15.06 -11.09
CA VAL A 52 -10.66 13.60 -11.00
C VAL A 52 -10.13 12.90 -12.25
N ASP A 53 -10.41 13.40 -13.45
CA ASP A 53 -9.89 12.82 -14.70
C ASP A 53 -8.37 12.90 -14.79
N ASN A 54 -7.78 14.00 -14.33
CA ASN A 54 -6.32 14.16 -14.27
C ASN A 54 -5.71 13.22 -13.25
N ALA A 55 -6.31 13.10 -12.06
CA ALA A 55 -5.86 12.16 -11.03
C ALA A 55 -5.94 10.71 -11.50
N ARG A 56 -7.04 10.33 -12.18
CA ARG A 56 -7.21 9.00 -12.76
C ARG A 56 -6.12 8.69 -13.79
N LYS A 57 -5.89 9.59 -14.74
CA LYS A 57 -4.85 9.42 -15.77
C LYS A 57 -3.45 9.31 -15.16
N ARG A 58 -3.19 10.02 -14.05
CA ARG A 58 -1.93 9.90 -13.31
C ARG A 58 -1.82 8.54 -12.67
N ALA A 59 -2.86 8.10 -11.93
CA ALA A 59 -2.88 6.80 -11.28
C ALA A 59 -2.69 5.65 -12.29
N GLU A 60 -3.33 5.71 -13.47
CA GLU A 60 -3.15 4.72 -14.53
C GLU A 60 -1.68 4.62 -14.99
N ARG A 61 -1.01 5.77 -15.19
CA ARG A 61 0.43 5.80 -15.56
C ARG A 61 1.32 5.27 -14.44
N ASP A 62 1.01 5.62 -13.18
CA ASP A 62 1.77 5.17 -12.03
C ASP A 62 1.66 3.65 -11.83
N VAL A 63 0.46 3.09 -12.05
CA VAL A 63 0.24 1.64 -12.04
C VAL A 63 0.98 0.96 -13.20
N GLU A 64 0.94 1.51 -14.41
CA GLU A 64 1.69 0.99 -15.55
C GLU A 64 3.21 1.03 -15.29
N ALA A 65 3.71 2.14 -14.75
CA ALA A 65 5.11 2.28 -14.38
C ALA A 65 5.51 1.30 -13.26
N ALA A 66 4.65 1.10 -12.25
CA ALA A 66 4.88 0.13 -11.19
C ALA A 66 4.93 -1.30 -11.73
N HIS A 67 4.07 -1.67 -12.67
CA HIS A 67 4.14 -2.98 -13.33
C HIS A 67 5.40 -3.14 -14.18
N LYS A 68 5.79 -2.14 -14.94
CA LYS A 68 6.94 -2.19 -15.84
C LYS A 68 8.27 -2.20 -15.10
N TYR A 69 8.38 -1.41 -14.04
CA TYR A 69 9.64 -1.17 -13.32
C TYR A 69 9.65 -1.73 -11.90
N GLY A 70 8.55 -2.33 -11.43
CA GLY A 70 8.45 -2.87 -10.06
C GLY A 70 9.51 -3.91 -9.73
N GLN A 71 10.02 -4.62 -10.75
CA GLN A 71 11.07 -5.62 -10.58
C GLN A 71 12.49 -5.08 -10.74
N GLU A 72 12.65 -3.81 -11.11
CA GLU A 72 13.97 -3.23 -11.38
C GLU A 72 14.89 -3.30 -10.15
N ARG A 73 14.37 -2.89 -9.00
CA ARG A 73 15.10 -2.94 -7.73
C ARG A 73 15.52 -4.37 -7.36
N PHE A 74 14.63 -5.33 -7.59
CA PHE A 74 14.93 -6.74 -7.37
C PHE A 74 16.04 -7.23 -8.31
N ALA A 75 15.93 -6.92 -9.60
CA ALA A 75 16.94 -7.28 -10.58
C ALA A 75 18.31 -6.67 -10.27
N GLN A 76 18.35 -5.38 -9.91
CA GLN A 76 19.60 -4.71 -9.52
C GLN A 76 20.28 -5.37 -8.32
N GLN A 77 19.51 -5.85 -7.35
CA GLN A 77 20.04 -6.55 -6.18
C GLN A 77 20.46 -8.00 -6.51
N LEU A 78 19.92 -8.60 -7.56
CA LEU A 78 20.28 -9.95 -8.01
C LEU A 78 21.61 -9.98 -8.79
N LEU A 79 21.97 -8.90 -9.48
CA LEU A 79 23.18 -8.82 -10.30
C LEU A 79 24.47 -9.15 -9.52
N PRO A 80 24.74 -8.60 -8.32
CA PRO A 80 25.96 -8.94 -7.57
C PRO A 80 26.06 -10.43 -7.21
N MET A 81 24.91 -11.11 -7.09
CA MET A 81 24.89 -12.55 -6.81
C MET A 81 25.29 -13.33 -8.05
N LYS A 82 24.80 -12.93 -9.22
CA LYS A 82 25.22 -13.52 -10.49
C LYS A 82 26.74 -13.35 -10.67
N ASP A 83 27.26 -12.16 -10.41
CA ASP A 83 28.70 -11.86 -10.50
C ASP A 83 29.51 -12.74 -9.55
N SER A 84 29.03 -12.94 -8.30
CA SER A 84 29.69 -13.81 -7.32
C SER A 84 29.73 -15.28 -7.77
N ILE A 85 28.66 -15.77 -8.39
CA ILE A 85 28.60 -17.14 -8.93
C ILE A 85 29.55 -17.29 -10.09
N ASP A 86 29.61 -16.32 -11.03
CA ASP A 86 30.51 -16.36 -12.16
C ASP A 86 31.97 -16.36 -11.71
N LEU A 87 32.31 -15.48 -10.75
CA LEU A 87 33.65 -15.45 -10.19
C LEU A 87 34.00 -16.77 -9.48
N GLY A 88 33.05 -17.35 -8.74
CA GLY A 88 33.23 -18.66 -8.12
C GLY A 88 33.43 -19.78 -9.12
N LEU A 89 32.73 -19.76 -10.25
CA LEU A 89 32.87 -20.74 -11.33
C LEU A 89 34.22 -20.63 -12.05
N ASP A 90 34.66 -19.39 -12.33
CA ASP A 90 35.98 -19.13 -12.93
C ASP A 90 37.12 -19.61 -12.00
N ALA A 91 37.00 -19.31 -10.71
CA ALA A 91 37.92 -19.79 -9.68
C ALA A 91 37.95 -21.33 -9.60
N ALA A 92 36.76 -21.98 -9.64
CA ALA A 92 36.66 -23.43 -9.62
C ALA A 92 37.29 -24.09 -10.88
N SER A 93 37.25 -23.43 -12.03
CA SER A 93 37.84 -23.94 -13.29
C SER A 93 39.37 -23.99 -13.25
N THR A 94 40.00 -23.17 -12.42
CA THR A 94 41.46 -23.05 -12.27
C THR A 94 41.97 -23.64 -10.95
N ALA A 95 41.06 -23.99 -10.03
CA ALA A 95 41.42 -24.51 -8.72
C ALA A 95 41.93 -25.93 -8.79
N THR A 96 43.07 -26.17 -8.13
CA THR A 96 43.61 -27.50 -7.87
C THR A 96 43.21 -28.03 -6.50
N ASP A 97 42.50 -27.23 -5.69
CA ASP A 97 42.16 -27.47 -4.31
C ASP A 97 40.62 -27.40 -4.10
N LEU A 98 40.07 -28.45 -3.49
CA LEU A 98 38.65 -28.56 -3.15
C LEU A 98 38.24 -27.59 -2.05
N GLU A 99 39.13 -27.22 -1.15
CA GLU A 99 38.84 -26.33 -0.02
C GLU A 99 38.54 -24.91 -0.48
N GLY A 100 39.31 -24.39 -1.43
CA GLY A 100 39.01 -23.06 -2.02
C GLY A 100 37.66 -22.99 -2.73
N ILE A 101 37.22 -24.09 -3.36
CA ILE A 101 35.92 -24.17 -4.01
C ILE A 101 34.80 -24.13 -2.94
N LYS A 102 34.95 -24.87 -1.84
CA LYS A 102 33.99 -24.87 -0.76
C LYS A 102 33.86 -23.50 -0.10
N GLU A 103 34.96 -22.80 0.14
CA GLU A 103 34.96 -21.45 0.68
C GLU A 103 34.25 -20.46 -0.24
N GLY A 104 34.51 -20.49 -1.53
CA GLY A 104 33.83 -19.66 -2.54
C GLY A 104 32.32 -19.91 -2.57
N MET A 105 31.89 -21.18 -2.50
CA MET A 105 30.47 -21.53 -2.42
C MET A 105 29.84 -21.05 -1.12
N ALA A 106 30.54 -21.17 0.03
CA ALA A 106 30.05 -20.67 1.31
C ALA A 106 29.87 -19.15 1.31
N MET A 107 30.80 -18.40 0.67
CA MET A 107 30.65 -16.96 0.49
C MET A 107 29.42 -16.62 -0.37
N SER A 108 29.23 -17.31 -1.48
CA SER A 108 28.06 -17.11 -2.34
C SER A 108 26.75 -17.40 -1.58
N ALA A 109 26.70 -18.50 -0.82
CA ALA A 109 25.55 -18.84 0.00
C ALA A 109 25.24 -17.76 1.06
N LYS A 110 26.28 -17.19 1.69
CA LYS A 110 26.14 -16.08 2.63
C LYS A 110 25.56 -14.85 1.96
N MET A 111 26.04 -14.47 0.77
CA MET A 111 25.50 -13.35 0.00
C MET A 111 24.01 -13.55 -0.33
N PHE A 112 23.61 -14.79 -0.67
CA PHE A 112 22.19 -15.11 -0.87
C PHE A 112 21.37 -14.89 0.40
N GLY A 113 21.86 -15.29 1.57
CA GLY A 113 21.20 -15.04 2.84
C GLY A 113 21.02 -13.56 3.14
N GLU A 114 22.05 -12.75 2.94
CA GLU A 114 21.99 -11.30 3.13
C GLU A 114 21.01 -10.63 2.14
N PHE A 115 20.98 -11.10 0.90
CA PHE A 115 20.02 -10.65 -0.10
C PHE A 115 18.58 -10.92 0.31
N PHE A 116 18.28 -12.14 0.76
CA PHE A 116 16.96 -12.49 1.24
C PHE A 116 16.55 -11.64 2.43
N THR A 117 17.46 -11.39 3.36
CA THR A 117 17.20 -10.49 4.50
C THR A 117 16.85 -9.07 4.05
N LYS A 118 17.56 -8.50 3.07
CA LYS A 118 17.26 -7.17 2.50
C LYS A 118 15.88 -7.10 1.84
N LEU A 119 15.42 -8.21 1.27
CA LEU A 119 14.10 -8.33 0.65
C LEU A 119 13.00 -8.73 1.64
N GLN A 120 13.32 -8.84 2.93
CA GLN A 120 12.39 -9.33 3.96
C GLN A 120 11.88 -10.75 3.64
N ILE A 121 12.75 -11.58 3.05
CA ILE A 121 12.48 -12.99 2.81
C ILE A 121 13.10 -13.79 3.96
N HIS A 122 12.26 -14.48 4.72
CA HIS A 122 12.66 -15.26 5.88
C HIS A 122 12.55 -16.76 5.57
N PRO A 123 13.60 -17.55 5.89
CA PRO A 123 13.53 -18.99 5.71
C PRO A 123 12.65 -19.63 6.79
N VAL A 124 11.88 -20.64 6.40
CA VAL A 124 11.09 -21.52 7.28
C VAL A 124 11.81 -22.86 7.32
N ASN A 125 12.46 -23.15 8.45
CA ASN A 125 13.20 -24.40 8.68
C ASN A 125 12.81 -25.01 10.04
N PRO A 126 11.65 -25.68 10.09
CA PRO A 126 11.03 -26.12 11.35
C PRO A 126 11.57 -27.46 11.88
N GLN A 127 12.83 -27.79 11.62
CA GLN A 127 13.39 -29.07 12.10
C GLN A 127 13.35 -29.15 13.63
N GLY A 128 12.74 -30.18 14.16
CA GLY A 128 12.53 -30.38 15.59
C GLY A 128 11.29 -29.67 16.15
N GLU A 129 10.58 -28.92 15.34
CA GLU A 129 9.34 -28.23 15.74
C GLU A 129 8.10 -29.08 15.40
N ARG A 130 6.95 -28.69 15.93
CA ARG A 130 5.68 -29.31 15.61
C ARG A 130 5.27 -28.95 14.19
N PHE A 131 4.71 -29.92 13.46
CA PHE A 131 4.18 -29.71 12.13
C PHE A 131 3.02 -28.70 12.15
N ASP A 132 3.11 -27.71 11.30
CA ASP A 132 2.09 -26.67 11.08
C ASP A 132 1.65 -26.67 9.61
N PRO A 133 0.39 -27.00 9.30
CA PRO A 133 -0.11 -27.03 7.91
C PRO A 133 -0.11 -25.69 7.20
N GLU A 134 -0.06 -24.55 7.93
CA GLU A 134 -0.03 -23.22 7.33
C GLU A 134 1.32 -22.91 6.67
N PHE A 135 2.43 -23.46 7.22
CA PHE A 135 3.79 -23.16 6.77
C PHE A 135 4.55 -24.37 6.24
N HIS A 136 4.06 -25.58 6.53
CA HIS A 136 4.74 -26.83 6.22
C HIS A 136 3.90 -27.73 5.33
N GLN A 137 4.58 -28.49 4.48
CA GLN A 137 3.97 -29.53 3.66
C GLN A 137 4.66 -30.87 3.97
N ALA A 138 3.93 -31.78 4.56
CA ALA A 138 4.44 -33.14 4.83
C ALA A 138 4.56 -33.91 3.51
N MET A 139 5.75 -34.42 3.20
CA MET A 139 6.04 -35.27 2.06
C MET A 139 5.85 -36.74 2.40
N MET A 140 6.29 -37.13 3.59
CA MET A 140 6.16 -38.49 4.12
C MET A 140 6.15 -38.45 5.65
N THR A 141 5.70 -39.54 6.24
CA THR A 141 5.81 -39.79 7.67
C THR A 141 6.81 -40.92 7.90
N GLU A 142 7.58 -40.80 8.96
CA GLU A 142 8.59 -41.78 9.37
C GLU A 142 8.37 -42.15 10.84
N ALA A 143 8.49 -43.43 11.16
CA ALA A 143 8.37 -43.89 12.55
C ALA A 143 9.56 -43.38 13.35
N ALA A 144 9.30 -42.68 14.45
CA ALA A 144 10.30 -42.18 15.34
C ALA A 144 9.77 -42.24 16.78
N ASN A 145 10.40 -43.05 17.59
CA ASN A 145 9.99 -43.25 18.98
C ASN A 145 10.65 -42.27 19.94
N ASP A 146 11.65 -41.52 19.47
CA ASP A 146 12.44 -40.58 20.29
C ASP A 146 11.83 -39.17 20.36
N VAL A 147 10.78 -38.90 19.57
CA VAL A 147 10.12 -37.59 19.46
C VAL A 147 8.60 -37.74 19.46
N GLU A 148 7.91 -36.66 19.85
CA GLU A 148 6.45 -36.67 19.85
C GLU A 148 5.91 -36.84 18.41
N PRO A 149 4.78 -37.57 18.21
CA PRO A 149 4.12 -37.67 16.94
C PRO A 149 3.71 -36.27 16.41
N GLY A 150 3.91 -36.07 15.12
CA GLY A 150 3.65 -34.77 14.50
C GLY A 150 4.81 -33.78 14.59
N THR A 151 6.02 -34.24 15.01
CA THR A 151 7.23 -33.42 14.98
C THR A 151 7.93 -33.53 13.64
N VAL A 152 8.48 -32.42 13.16
CA VAL A 152 9.29 -32.38 11.94
C VAL A 152 10.65 -33.00 12.18
N LEU A 153 10.89 -34.18 11.61
CA LEU A 153 12.16 -34.91 11.75
C LEU A 153 13.27 -34.28 10.92
N ARG A 154 12.95 -33.93 9.72
CA ARG A 154 13.89 -33.26 8.79
C ARG A 154 13.18 -32.41 7.77
N VAL A 155 13.88 -31.37 7.30
CA VAL A 155 13.42 -30.49 6.25
C VAL A 155 14.08 -30.90 4.95
N MET A 156 13.28 -31.36 3.98
CA MET A 156 13.75 -31.73 2.66
C MET A 156 13.97 -30.52 1.77
N GLN A 157 13.13 -29.51 1.95
CA GLN A 157 13.24 -28.24 1.24
C GLN A 157 12.79 -27.10 2.15
N THR A 158 13.66 -26.12 2.35
CA THR A 158 13.37 -24.94 3.16
C THR A 158 12.21 -24.14 2.56
N GLY A 159 11.24 -23.75 3.39
CA GLY A 159 10.18 -22.82 3.04
C GLY A 159 10.67 -21.38 3.07
N TYR A 160 9.86 -20.46 2.52
CA TYR A 160 10.16 -19.03 2.57
C TYR A 160 8.91 -18.19 2.73
N LEU A 161 9.04 -17.13 3.54
CA LEU A 161 8.06 -16.06 3.73
C LEU A 161 8.60 -14.77 3.14
N LEU A 162 7.74 -13.98 2.48
CA LEU A 162 8.02 -12.60 2.09
C LEU A 162 7.16 -11.69 2.96
N ASN A 163 7.77 -10.95 3.86
CA ASN A 163 7.05 -10.30 4.96
C ASN A 163 6.16 -11.34 5.67
N ASP A 164 4.85 -11.16 5.65
CA ASP A 164 3.86 -12.06 6.26
C ASP A 164 3.22 -13.05 5.27
N ARG A 165 3.66 -13.04 4.01
CA ARG A 165 3.08 -13.88 2.96
C ARG A 165 3.94 -15.11 2.70
N LEU A 166 3.34 -16.29 2.79
CA LEU A 166 3.99 -17.53 2.41
C LEU A 166 4.27 -17.56 0.90
N LEU A 167 5.56 -17.66 0.54
CA LEU A 167 6.00 -17.85 -0.85
C LEU A 167 6.02 -19.34 -1.21
N ARG A 168 6.50 -20.16 -0.28
CA ARG A 168 6.62 -21.61 -0.45
C ARG A 168 6.65 -22.27 0.92
N PRO A 169 5.83 -23.31 1.18
CA PRO A 169 5.91 -24.09 2.41
C PRO A 169 7.22 -24.88 2.49
N ALA A 170 7.65 -25.19 3.71
CA ALA A 170 8.74 -26.11 3.92
C ALA A 170 8.27 -27.53 3.64
N LEU A 171 9.00 -28.29 2.79
CA LEU A 171 8.75 -29.72 2.59
C LEU A 171 9.44 -30.49 3.68
N VAL A 172 8.66 -31.24 4.46
CA VAL A 172 9.15 -31.88 5.69
C VAL A 172 8.79 -33.36 5.77
N VAL A 173 9.58 -34.08 6.56
CA VAL A 173 9.26 -35.43 7.01
C VAL A 173 8.79 -35.33 8.46
N VAL A 174 7.65 -35.91 8.76
CA VAL A 174 6.98 -35.80 10.07
C VAL A 174 7.00 -37.14 10.80
N SER A 175 7.18 -37.10 12.10
CA SER A 175 7.14 -38.31 12.96
C SER A 175 5.72 -38.87 13.03
N LYS A 176 5.59 -40.16 12.95
CA LYS A 176 4.38 -40.92 13.32
C LYS A 176 4.71 -41.93 14.42
N VAL A 177 3.69 -42.35 15.15
CA VAL A 177 3.81 -43.51 16.04
C VAL A 177 4.04 -44.76 15.20
N ASP A 178 4.94 -45.61 15.62
CA ASP A 178 5.09 -46.95 15.03
C ASP A 178 3.89 -47.76 15.49
N ASP A 179 2.95 -48.03 14.60
CA ASP A 179 1.86 -49.00 14.84
C ASP A 179 2.45 -50.40 14.65
N ALA A 180 3.09 -50.89 15.75
CA ALA A 180 3.63 -52.25 15.83
C ALA A 180 2.54 -53.30 16.01
#